data_9d55362b5bb4ab0ba91355edf1619217
#
_entry.id   9d55362b5bb4ab0ba91355edf1619217
#
_cell.length_a   1.000
_cell.length_b   1.000
_cell.length_c   1.000
_cell.angle_alpha   90.00
_cell.angle_beta   90.00
_cell.angle_gamma   90.00
#
_symmetry.space_group_name_H-M   'P 1'
#
loop_
_entity.id
_entity.type
_entity.pdbx_description
1 polymer ?
#
loop_
_entity_poly.entity_id
_entity_poly.type
_entity_poly.pdbx_seq_one_letter_code
_entity_poly.pdbx_strand_id
1 'polypeptide(L)'
;ELNKKANSLSHLLIESGIKPNDIICIMTNRSFETIICMIAILKAGAAFFNVDPTYPIERTKYYIENSKTKYVLTQSELKDKVQYIENCIEIDLDNNWIYEYDNTNPNIKTQPNDLSYLIYTSGSTGLPKGVMLTQIGLANMVKAMLPVLEYLKEGNKHTIASVTSTPFD
;
A
#
# COMPACT_ATOMS: atom_id res chain seq x y z
N GLU A 1 13.62 12.46 2.66
CA GLU A 1 14.03 11.07 2.42
C GLU A 1 12.84 10.18 2.04
N LEU A 2 11.79 10.06 2.87
CA LEU A 2 10.59 9.25 2.60
C LEU A 2 9.99 9.54 1.22
N ASN A 3 9.77 10.82 0.87
CA ASN A 3 9.18 11.20 -0.42
C ASN A 3 10.04 10.74 -1.61
N LYS A 4 11.37 10.83 -1.52
CA LYS A 4 12.27 10.39 -2.59
C LYS A 4 12.20 8.87 -2.81
N LYS A 5 12.24 8.09 -1.72
CA LYS A 5 12.10 6.62 -1.81
C LYS A 5 10.75 6.21 -2.39
N ALA A 6 9.66 6.87 -1.95
CA ALA A 6 8.33 6.61 -2.49
C ALA A 6 8.22 7.00 -3.98
N ASN A 7 8.90 8.07 -4.42
CA ASN A 7 8.95 8.45 -5.82
C ASN A 7 9.68 7.39 -6.66
N SER A 8 10.87 6.96 -6.23
CA SER A 8 11.65 5.94 -6.95
C SER A 8 10.85 4.64 -7.10
N LEU A 9 10.23 4.16 -6.03
CA LEU A 9 9.38 2.97 -6.10
C LEU A 9 8.15 3.21 -7.00
N SER A 10 7.57 4.41 -6.99
CA SER A 10 6.44 4.74 -7.87
C SER A 10 6.85 4.70 -9.34
N HIS A 11 8.01 5.23 -9.73
CA HIS A 11 8.53 5.13 -11.09
C HIS A 11 8.75 3.67 -11.50
N LEU A 12 9.36 2.86 -10.64
CA LEU A 12 9.49 1.43 -10.89
C LEU A 12 8.13 0.75 -11.15
N LEU A 13 7.10 1.05 -10.34
CA LEU A 13 5.76 0.48 -10.51
C LEU A 13 5.14 0.88 -11.85
N ILE A 14 5.29 2.15 -12.24
CA ILE A 14 4.79 2.67 -13.53
C ILE A 14 5.51 1.97 -14.70
N GLU A 15 6.83 1.85 -14.63
CA GLU A 15 7.64 1.15 -15.65
C GLU A 15 7.30 -0.34 -15.72
N SER A 16 6.92 -0.96 -14.61
CA SER A 16 6.40 -2.34 -14.56
C SER A 16 5.00 -2.50 -15.17
N GLY A 17 4.40 -1.40 -15.67
CA GLY A 17 3.12 -1.42 -16.36
C GLY A 17 1.90 -1.25 -15.49
N ILE A 18 2.07 -0.85 -14.23
CA ILE A 18 0.96 -0.53 -13.32
C ILE A 18 0.23 0.72 -13.82
N LYS A 19 -1.09 0.66 -13.79
CA LYS A 19 -2.00 1.69 -14.27
C LYS A 19 -2.87 2.23 -13.15
N PRO A 20 -3.47 3.43 -13.33
CA PRO A 20 -4.49 3.91 -12.40
C PRO A 20 -5.60 2.88 -12.17
N ASN A 21 -6.01 2.75 -10.91
CA ASN A 21 -6.99 1.78 -10.40
C ASN A 21 -6.51 0.31 -10.36
N ASP A 22 -5.28 -0.02 -10.75
CA ASP A 22 -4.73 -1.33 -10.45
C ASP A 22 -4.61 -1.51 -8.92
N ILE A 23 -4.82 -2.74 -8.47
CA ILE A 23 -4.75 -3.08 -7.05
C ILE A 23 -3.43 -3.80 -6.78
N ILE A 24 -2.71 -3.37 -5.76
CA ILE A 24 -1.40 -3.90 -5.37
C ILE A 24 -1.44 -4.39 -3.93
N CYS A 25 -1.00 -5.61 -3.70
CA CYS A 25 -0.84 -6.17 -2.37
C CYS A 25 0.47 -5.67 -1.74
N ILE A 26 0.41 -5.29 -0.47
CA ILE A 26 1.59 -5.05 0.37
C ILE A 26 1.63 -6.14 1.44
N MET A 27 2.70 -6.94 1.44
CA MET A 27 2.98 -7.93 2.46
C MET A 27 4.38 -7.68 3.02
N THR A 28 4.44 -6.92 4.08
CA THR A 28 5.68 -6.53 4.75
C THR A 28 5.53 -6.69 6.27
N ASN A 29 6.63 -6.93 6.96
CA ASN A 29 6.67 -6.70 8.39
C ASN A 29 6.45 -5.22 8.66
N ARG A 30 6.08 -4.88 9.88
CA ARG A 30 5.87 -3.48 10.29
C ARG A 30 7.19 -2.71 10.21
N SER A 31 7.32 -1.87 9.20
CA SER A 31 8.57 -1.17 8.87
C SER A 31 8.31 0.13 8.09
N PHE A 32 9.36 0.88 7.81
CA PHE A 32 9.28 2.07 6.95
C PHE A 32 8.90 1.72 5.52
N GLU A 33 9.28 0.54 5.04
CA GLU A 33 8.95 0.05 3.70
C GLU A 33 7.45 -0.02 3.49
N THR A 34 6.66 -0.43 4.49
CA THR A 34 5.19 -0.42 4.42
C THR A 34 4.65 0.96 4.03
N ILE A 35 5.16 2.00 4.69
CA ILE A 35 4.74 3.39 4.43
C ILE A 35 5.21 3.86 3.06
N ILE A 36 6.44 3.50 2.67
CA ILE A 36 6.99 3.80 1.33
C ILE A 36 6.11 3.18 0.27
N CYS A 37 5.72 1.91 0.41
CA CYS A 37 4.83 1.21 -0.52
C CYS A 37 3.48 1.90 -0.66
N MET A 38 2.82 2.21 0.44
CA MET A 38 1.51 2.89 0.42
C MET A 38 1.59 4.20 -0.37
N ILE A 39 2.59 5.04 -0.08
CA ILE A 39 2.76 6.33 -0.76
C ILE A 39 3.13 6.12 -2.23
N ALA A 40 4.02 5.18 -2.55
CA ALA A 40 4.46 4.91 -3.90
C ALA A 40 3.31 4.42 -4.80
N ILE A 41 2.48 3.51 -4.29
CA ILE A 41 1.32 2.99 -5.00
C ILE A 41 0.32 4.11 -5.29
N LEU A 42 0.02 4.96 -4.31
CA LEU A 42 -0.86 6.11 -4.51
C LEU A 42 -0.29 7.11 -5.53
N LYS A 43 1.03 7.34 -5.52
CA LYS A 43 1.71 8.19 -6.51
C LYS A 43 1.69 7.60 -7.92
N ALA A 44 1.66 6.28 -8.06
CA ALA A 44 1.47 5.59 -9.33
C ALA A 44 0.01 5.61 -9.81
N GLY A 45 -0.92 6.17 -9.03
CA GLY A 45 -2.35 6.21 -9.33
C GLY A 45 -3.08 4.90 -9.03
N ALA A 46 -2.41 3.94 -8.43
CA ALA A 46 -2.95 2.63 -8.08
C ALA A 46 -3.52 2.61 -6.65
N ALA A 47 -4.18 1.51 -6.30
CA ALA A 47 -4.73 1.26 -4.98
C ALA A 47 -3.95 0.16 -4.27
N PHE A 48 -3.81 0.25 -2.96
CA PHE A 48 -3.14 -0.77 -2.18
C PHE A 48 -4.09 -1.52 -1.24
N PHE A 49 -3.69 -2.70 -0.81
CA PHE A 49 -4.21 -3.34 0.40
C PHE A 49 -3.07 -4.07 1.12
N ASN A 50 -3.17 -4.11 2.43
CA ASN A 50 -2.16 -4.76 3.25
C ASN A 50 -2.60 -6.17 3.62
N VAL A 51 -1.64 -7.09 3.63
CA VAL A 51 -1.81 -8.45 4.15
C VAL A 51 -0.79 -8.66 5.26
N ASP A 52 -1.27 -9.08 6.42
CA ASP A 52 -0.39 -9.43 7.54
C ASP A 52 0.36 -10.72 7.19
N PRO A 53 1.71 -10.73 7.24
CA PRO A 53 2.49 -11.91 6.94
C PRO A 53 2.26 -13.07 7.94
N THR A 54 1.57 -12.83 9.05
CA THR A 54 1.20 -13.88 10.01
C THR A 54 -0.11 -14.59 9.66
N TYR A 55 -0.84 -14.12 8.65
CA TYR A 55 -2.08 -14.77 8.25
C TYR A 55 -1.85 -16.16 7.68
N PRO A 56 -2.79 -17.09 7.90
CA PRO A 56 -2.76 -18.39 7.24
C PRO A 56 -2.70 -18.25 5.72
N ILE A 57 -1.98 -19.15 5.05
CA ILE A 57 -1.79 -19.16 3.59
C ILE A 57 -3.12 -19.09 2.84
N GLU A 58 -4.12 -19.86 3.26
CA GLU A 58 -5.43 -19.90 2.61
C GLU A 58 -6.14 -18.54 2.64
N ARG A 59 -5.98 -17.79 3.73
CA ARG A 59 -6.53 -16.45 3.85
C ARG A 59 -5.82 -15.47 2.92
N THR A 60 -4.51 -15.56 2.84
CA THR A 60 -3.72 -14.73 1.93
C THR A 60 -4.06 -15.01 0.47
N LYS A 61 -4.12 -16.28 0.08
CA LYS A 61 -4.56 -16.69 -1.26
C LYS A 61 -5.92 -16.10 -1.61
N TYR A 62 -6.88 -16.25 -0.70
CA TYR A 62 -8.21 -15.69 -0.91
C TYR A 62 -8.18 -14.17 -1.18
N TYR A 63 -7.39 -13.40 -0.42
CA TYR A 63 -7.28 -11.95 -0.63
C TYR A 63 -6.67 -11.61 -1.99
N ILE A 64 -5.61 -12.30 -2.38
CA ILE A 64 -4.94 -12.11 -3.68
C ILE A 64 -5.90 -12.41 -4.83
N GLU A 65 -6.56 -13.56 -4.80
CA GLU A 65 -7.52 -13.97 -5.84
C GLU A 65 -8.72 -13.03 -5.91
N ASN A 66 -9.31 -12.69 -4.75
CA ASN A 66 -10.49 -11.84 -4.67
C ASN A 66 -10.21 -10.40 -5.13
N SER A 67 -9.04 -9.84 -4.79
CA SER A 67 -8.62 -8.51 -5.24
C SER A 67 -8.20 -8.46 -6.70
N LYS A 68 -7.94 -9.62 -7.33
CA LYS A 68 -7.41 -9.75 -8.70
C LYS A 68 -6.07 -9.03 -8.88
N THR A 69 -5.31 -8.83 -7.80
CA THR A 69 -4.00 -8.21 -7.89
C THR A 69 -3.03 -9.11 -8.67
N LYS A 70 -2.15 -8.47 -9.44
CA LYS A 70 -1.04 -9.13 -10.15
C LYS A 70 0.31 -8.82 -9.51
N TYR A 71 0.33 -7.90 -8.54
CA TYR A 71 1.56 -7.40 -7.94
C TYR A 71 1.51 -7.55 -6.43
N VAL A 72 2.59 -8.07 -5.88
CA VAL A 72 2.81 -8.13 -4.44
C VAL A 72 4.13 -7.44 -4.14
N LEU A 73 4.10 -6.43 -3.29
CA LEU A 73 5.29 -5.80 -2.74
C LEU A 73 5.64 -6.50 -1.42
N THR A 74 6.83 -7.08 -1.35
CA THR A 74 7.24 -7.86 -0.19
C THR A 74 8.72 -7.66 0.14
N GLN A 75 9.13 -8.09 1.31
CA GLN A 75 10.53 -8.10 1.78
C GLN A 75 11.17 -9.46 1.51
N SER A 76 12.50 -9.50 1.32
CA SER A 76 13.26 -10.73 1.05
C SER A 76 12.95 -11.86 2.03
N GLU A 77 12.83 -11.54 3.30
CA GLU A 77 12.54 -12.52 4.36
C GLU A 77 11.12 -13.11 4.30
N LEU A 78 10.22 -12.49 3.54
CA LEU A 78 8.84 -12.93 3.35
C LEU A 78 8.57 -13.61 2.01
N LYS A 79 9.58 -13.77 1.15
CA LYS A 79 9.43 -14.35 -0.19
C LYS A 79 8.79 -15.73 -0.16
N ASP A 80 9.15 -16.57 0.79
CA ASP A 80 8.58 -17.91 0.92
C ASP A 80 7.06 -17.89 1.16
N LYS A 81 6.53 -16.77 1.67
CA LYS A 81 5.10 -16.61 1.91
C LYS A 81 4.30 -16.23 0.67
N VAL A 82 4.95 -15.78 -0.39
CA VAL A 82 4.31 -15.36 -1.64
C VAL A 82 4.69 -16.21 -2.85
N GLN A 83 5.70 -17.08 -2.76
CA GLN A 83 6.18 -17.93 -3.87
C GLN A 83 5.12 -18.89 -4.42
N TYR A 84 4.05 -19.18 -3.68
CA TYR A 84 2.93 -20.02 -4.09
C TYR A 84 1.86 -19.24 -4.84
N ILE A 85 1.99 -17.93 -4.99
CA ILE A 85 1.00 -17.09 -5.65
C ILE A 85 1.33 -17.07 -7.14
N GLU A 86 0.65 -17.95 -7.89
CA GLU A 86 0.77 -17.99 -9.34
C GLU A 86 0.29 -16.66 -9.95
N ASN A 87 0.98 -16.23 -11.00
CA ASN A 87 0.68 -15.01 -11.76
C ASN A 87 0.81 -13.68 -10.98
N CYS A 88 1.44 -13.69 -9.82
CA CYS A 88 1.83 -12.46 -9.14
C CYS A 88 3.29 -12.12 -9.42
N ILE A 89 3.57 -10.83 -9.61
CA ILE A 89 4.93 -10.29 -9.68
C ILE A 89 5.25 -9.77 -8.30
N GLU A 90 6.22 -10.38 -7.62
CA GLU A 90 6.75 -9.86 -6.37
C GLU A 90 7.88 -8.87 -6.63
N ILE A 91 7.96 -7.84 -5.81
CA ILE A 91 9.03 -6.86 -5.83
C ILE A 91 9.70 -6.89 -4.46
N ASP A 92 10.98 -7.20 -4.47
CA ASP A 92 11.79 -7.28 -3.27
C ASP A 92 12.23 -5.89 -2.82
N LEU A 93 11.72 -5.45 -1.68
CA LEU A 93 11.98 -4.13 -1.14
C LEU A 93 13.33 -4.01 -0.41
N ASP A 94 13.96 -5.13 -0.07
CA ASP A 94 15.30 -5.14 0.52
C ASP A 94 16.38 -4.90 -0.55
N ASN A 95 15.99 -4.88 -1.80
CA ASN A 95 16.88 -4.63 -2.91
C ASN A 95 17.08 -3.12 -3.11
N ASN A 96 18.26 -2.61 -2.74
CA ASN A 96 18.54 -1.17 -2.76
C ASN A 96 18.42 -0.54 -4.16
N TRP A 97 18.56 -1.32 -5.26
CA TRP A 97 18.42 -0.80 -6.62
C TRP A 97 17.05 -0.18 -6.92
N ILE A 98 15.99 -0.58 -6.20
CA ILE A 98 14.66 0.01 -6.32
C ILE A 98 14.71 1.52 -6.09
N TYR A 99 15.59 1.98 -5.21
CA TYR A 99 15.70 3.38 -4.83
C TYR A 99 16.66 4.20 -5.72
N GLU A 100 17.22 3.58 -6.75
CA GLU A 100 18.07 4.24 -7.77
C GLU A 100 17.24 4.84 -8.92
N TYR A 101 15.93 4.52 -8.98
CA TYR A 101 15.03 5.12 -9.96
C TYR A 101 14.85 6.63 -9.75
N ASP A 102 14.28 7.30 -10.75
CA ASP A 102 13.96 8.73 -10.66
C ASP A 102 13.20 9.03 -9.36
N ASN A 103 13.70 9.99 -8.60
CA ASN A 103 13.13 10.38 -7.33
C ASN A 103 12.30 11.68 -7.38
N THR A 104 12.01 12.17 -8.58
CA THR A 104 11.06 13.28 -8.80
C THR A 104 9.62 12.80 -8.65
N ASN A 105 8.70 13.71 -8.36
CA ASN A 105 7.30 13.33 -8.25
C ASN A 105 6.75 12.85 -9.60
N PRO A 106 6.18 11.65 -9.70
CA PRO A 106 5.52 11.21 -10.92
C PRO A 106 4.28 12.07 -11.21
N ASN A 107 4.06 12.40 -12.49
CA ASN A 107 2.95 13.26 -12.94
C ASN A 107 1.72 12.42 -13.32
N ILE A 108 1.31 11.50 -12.47
CA ILE A 108 0.10 10.73 -12.69
C ILE A 108 -1.11 11.53 -12.20
N LYS A 109 -2.06 11.75 -13.10
CA LYS A 109 -3.32 12.43 -12.77
C LYS A 109 -4.36 11.40 -12.35
N THR A 110 -4.77 11.45 -11.09
CA THR A 110 -5.89 10.67 -10.57
C THR A 110 -7.18 11.45 -10.58
N GLN A 111 -8.31 10.75 -10.64
CA GLN A 111 -9.65 11.32 -10.55
C GLN A 111 -10.21 11.11 -9.12
N PRO A 112 -11.18 11.92 -8.67
CA PRO A 112 -11.75 11.78 -7.33
C PRO A 112 -12.33 10.38 -7.03
N ASN A 113 -12.86 9.71 -8.06
CA ASN A 113 -13.48 8.39 -7.94
C ASN A 113 -12.50 7.23 -8.19
N ASP A 114 -11.21 7.51 -8.50
CA ASP A 114 -10.22 6.47 -8.60
C ASP A 114 -10.00 5.81 -7.24
N LEU A 115 -9.64 4.53 -7.27
CA LEU A 115 -9.37 3.77 -6.07
C LEU A 115 -8.12 4.31 -5.36
N SER A 116 -8.13 4.24 -4.04
CA SER A 116 -6.97 4.55 -3.19
C SER A 116 -6.50 3.34 -2.39
N TYR A 117 -7.40 2.62 -1.75
CA TYR A 117 -7.04 1.43 -1.00
C TYR A 117 -8.23 0.49 -0.78
N LEU A 118 -7.92 -0.77 -0.43
CA LEU A 118 -8.90 -1.78 -0.03
C LEU A 118 -8.67 -2.18 1.42
N ILE A 119 -9.76 -2.43 2.13
CA ILE A 119 -9.75 -3.05 3.46
C ILE A 119 -10.63 -4.28 3.43
N TYR A 120 -10.11 -5.40 3.94
CA TYR A 120 -10.87 -6.62 4.10
C TYR A 120 -11.51 -6.68 5.48
N THR A 121 -12.84 -6.67 5.50
CA THR A 121 -13.64 -6.80 6.72
C THR A 121 -14.23 -8.20 6.84
N SER A 122 -14.54 -8.63 8.08
CA SER A 122 -15.24 -9.88 8.32
C SER A 122 -16.66 -9.81 7.73
N GLY A 123 -16.92 -10.60 6.69
CA GLY A 123 -18.26 -10.67 6.08
C GLY A 123 -19.24 -11.45 6.95
N SER A 124 -20.51 -11.04 6.93
CA SER A 124 -21.62 -11.76 7.60
C SER A 124 -21.81 -13.18 7.07
N THR A 125 -21.29 -13.49 5.90
CA THR A 125 -21.34 -14.81 5.23
C THR A 125 -20.14 -15.71 5.54
N GLY A 126 -19.26 -15.29 6.46
CA GLY A 126 -18.06 -16.04 6.87
C GLY A 126 -16.83 -15.78 6.01
N LEU A 127 -16.97 -15.29 4.78
CA LEU A 127 -15.84 -14.90 3.93
C LEU A 127 -15.58 -13.40 4.04
N PRO A 128 -14.32 -12.97 4.14
CA PRO A 128 -13.96 -11.55 4.17
C PRO A 128 -14.41 -10.84 2.89
N LYS A 129 -14.86 -9.59 3.04
CA LYS A 129 -15.25 -8.73 1.92
C LYS A 129 -14.28 -7.58 1.78
N GLY A 130 -13.77 -7.37 0.57
CA GLY A 130 -12.93 -6.21 0.24
C GLY A 130 -13.80 -4.96 0.06
N VAL A 131 -13.60 -3.96 0.91
CA VAL A 131 -14.22 -2.64 0.79
C VAL A 131 -13.27 -1.74 0.03
N MET A 132 -13.69 -1.24 -1.13
CA MET A 132 -12.92 -0.34 -1.98
C MET A 132 -13.16 1.11 -1.57
N LEU A 133 -12.09 1.84 -1.29
CA LEU A 133 -12.14 3.26 -0.92
C LEU A 133 -11.49 4.11 -2.03
N THR A 134 -12.06 5.30 -2.26
CA THR A 134 -11.66 6.18 -3.34
C THR A 134 -10.76 7.32 -2.88
N GLN A 135 -10.10 7.98 -3.83
CA GLN A 135 -9.23 9.13 -3.59
C GLN A 135 -9.97 10.27 -2.87
N ILE A 136 -11.23 10.53 -3.24
CA ILE A 136 -12.03 11.56 -2.57
C ILE A 136 -12.34 11.19 -1.12
N GLY A 137 -12.57 9.91 -0.83
CA GLY A 137 -12.77 9.40 0.53
C GLY A 137 -11.55 9.63 1.40
N LEU A 138 -10.37 9.24 0.90
CA LEU A 138 -9.08 9.46 1.56
C LEU A 138 -8.82 10.95 1.77
N ALA A 139 -9.01 11.78 0.76
CA ALA A 139 -8.80 13.23 0.85
C ALA A 139 -9.73 13.89 1.89
N ASN A 140 -10.99 13.46 1.98
CA ASN A 140 -11.94 13.95 2.96
C ASN A 140 -11.54 13.55 4.39
N MET A 141 -11.06 12.33 4.58
CA MET A 141 -10.54 11.86 5.88
C MET A 141 -9.34 12.71 6.31
N VAL A 142 -8.35 12.88 5.43
CA VAL A 142 -7.17 13.72 5.71
C VAL A 142 -7.59 15.15 6.05
N LYS A 143 -8.52 15.75 5.26
CA LYS A 143 -9.03 17.09 5.51
C LYS A 143 -9.72 17.22 6.87
N ALA A 144 -10.50 16.23 7.27
CA ALA A 144 -11.15 16.22 8.58
C ALA A 144 -10.14 16.13 9.74
N MET A 145 -8.99 15.52 9.52
CA MET A 145 -7.91 15.42 10.51
C MET A 145 -6.99 16.65 10.55
N LEU A 146 -7.05 17.56 9.57
CA LEU A 146 -6.18 18.74 9.54
C LEU A 146 -6.19 19.57 10.84
N PRO A 147 -7.32 19.86 11.50
CA PRO A 147 -7.31 20.61 12.75
C PRO A 147 -6.49 19.93 13.85
N VAL A 148 -6.54 18.59 13.93
CA VAL A 148 -5.73 17.80 14.88
C VAL A 148 -4.26 17.85 14.49
N LEU A 149 -3.95 17.74 13.19
CA LEU A 149 -2.58 17.81 12.67
C LEU A 149 -1.99 19.23 12.82
N GLU A 150 -2.80 20.29 12.72
CA GLU A 150 -2.37 21.66 12.95
C GLU A 150 -1.98 21.89 14.40
N TYR A 151 -2.72 21.34 15.35
CA TYR A 151 -2.33 21.34 16.76
C TYR A 151 -0.95 20.70 16.98
N LEU A 152 -0.57 19.73 16.14
CA LEU A 152 0.74 19.07 16.20
C LEU A 152 1.87 19.89 15.53
N LYS A 153 1.57 20.96 14.78
CA LYS A 153 2.57 21.76 14.05
C LYS A 153 3.34 22.77 14.92
N GLU A 154 2.90 23.05 16.14
CA GLU A 154 3.50 24.08 16.99
C GLU A 154 4.86 23.65 17.59
N GLY A 155 5.87 23.47 16.74
CA GLY A 155 7.29 23.49 17.11
C GLY A 155 7.83 22.33 17.96
N ASN A 156 7.00 21.40 18.38
CA ASN A 156 7.40 20.27 19.21
C ASN A 156 7.64 19.01 18.36
N LYS A 157 8.62 18.19 18.74
CA LYS A 157 8.79 16.85 18.19
C LYS A 157 7.66 15.98 18.71
N HIS A 158 6.81 15.47 17.79
CA HIS A 158 5.74 14.55 18.15
C HIS A 158 6.14 13.12 17.83
N THR A 159 5.78 12.20 18.71
CA THR A 159 5.92 10.77 18.50
C THR A 159 4.51 10.18 18.39
N ILE A 160 4.24 9.52 17.27
CA ILE A 160 2.96 8.84 17.03
C ILE A 160 3.19 7.34 17.12
N ALA A 161 2.43 6.68 18.00
CA ALA A 161 2.47 5.23 18.12
C ALA A 161 1.50 4.59 17.10
N SER A 162 2.02 3.68 16.26
CA SER A 162 1.21 2.83 15.41
C SER A 162 1.05 1.47 16.07
N VAL A 163 -0.06 1.23 16.74
CA VAL A 163 -0.30 0.04 17.57
C VAL A 163 -1.22 -1.00 16.94
N THR A 164 -2.00 -0.61 15.92
CA THR A 164 -2.86 -1.54 15.16
C THR A 164 -2.05 -2.32 14.14
N SER A 165 -2.53 -3.51 13.74
CA SER A 165 -1.96 -4.23 12.62
C SER A 165 -2.19 -3.44 11.31
N THR A 166 -1.23 -3.47 10.40
CA THR A 166 -1.29 -2.71 9.13
C THR A 166 -2.48 -3.06 8.22
N PRO A 167 -3.05 -4.28 8.22
CA PRO A 167 -4.27 -4.60 7.47
C PRO A 167 -5.56 -4.09 8.11
N PHE A 168 -5.46 -3.50 9.29
CA PHE A 168 -6.61 -3.01 10.04
C PHE A 168 -6.79 -1.51 9.87
N ASP A 169 -8.03 -1.08 9.75
CA ASP A 169 -8.46 0.32 9.73
C ASP A 169 -8.57 0.93 11.13
#